data_9660645560cde0498084fed95cd22405
#
_entry.id   9660645560cde0498084fed95cd22405
#
_cell.length_a   1.000
_cell.length_b   1.000
_cell.length_c   1.000
_cell.angle_alpha   90.00
_cell.angle_beta   90.00
_cell.angle_gamma   90.00
#
_symmetry.space_group_name_H-M   'P 1'
#
loop_
_entity.id
_entity.type
_entity.pdbx_description
1 polymer ?
#
loop_
_entity_poly.entity_id
_entity_poly.type
_entity_poly.pdbx_seq_one_letter_code
_entity_poly.pdbx_strand_id
1 'polypeptide(L)'
;MKLATLPALILLTLAMVIFNACSTANTSLAGEWKLVSYGDADAPTLALPGVDTSISFDEGQFGGTVGCNTFGGDYTLNSDQMSIGSVISTLMFCDQTSAQESAVLAILSDKTMIITQSGNLLTLSSGDGNSVVILEKK
;
A
#
# COMPACT_ATOMS: atom_id res chain seq x y z
N MET A 1 -54.68 58.94 -6.11
CA MET A 1 -53.32 58.85 -6.58
C MET A 1 -52.51 58.23 -5.43
N LYS A 2 -52.33 56.93 -5.46
CA LYS A 2 -51.57 56.20 -4.45
C LYS A 2 -50.51 55.38 -5.16
N LEU A 3 -49.25 55.73 -4.93
CA LEU A 3 -48.10 54.97 -5.40
C LEU A 3 -48.05 53.65 -4.62
N ALA A 4 -48.13 52.54 -5.33
CA ALA A 4 -47.87 51.22 -4.80
C ALA A 4 -46.38 50.94 -4.89
N THR A 5 -45.72 50.89 -3.76
CA THR A 5 -44.35 50.44 -3.64
C THR A 5 -44.32 48.91 -3.59
N LEU A 6 -43.74 48.28 -4.64
CA LEU A 6 -43.44 46.85 -4.61
C LEU A 6 -42.21 46.62 -3.74
N PRO A 7 -42.23 45.65 -2.83
CA PRO A 7 -41.02 45.21 -2.17
C PRO A 7 -40.27 44.25 -3.09
N ALA A 8 -39.05 44.61 -3.44
CA ALA A 8 -38.13 43.75 -4.15
C ALA A 8 -37.74 42.55 -3.28
N LEU A 9 -38.23 41.38 -3.66
CA LEU A 9 -37.85 40.10 -3.03
C LEU A 9 -36.45 39.72 -3.54
N ILE A 10 -35.44 40.02 -2.74
CA ILE A 10 -34.08 39.55 -3.00
C ILE A 10 -34.03 38.09 -2.63
N LEU A 11 -34.10 37.25 -3.66
CA LEU A 11 -33.80 35.84 -3.53
C LEU A 11 -32.27 35.66 -3.38
N LEU A 12 -31.86 35.57 -2.13
CA LEU A 12 -30.48 35.19 -1.77
C LEU A 12 -30.31 33.66 -2.01
N THR A 13 -29.95 33.30 -3.22
CA THR A 13 -29.55 31.91 -3.50
C THR A 13 -28.20 31.65 -2.88
N LEU A 14 -28.21 31.07 -1.68
CA LEU A 14 -27.02 30.53 -1.02
C LEU A 14 -26.51 29.32 -1.83
N ALA A 15 -25.56 29.57 -2.72
CA ALA A 15 -24.84 28.53 -3.43
C ALA A 15 -23.99 27.79 -2.39
N MET A 16 -24.46 26.62 -1.92
CA MET A 16 -23.65 25.68 -1.17
C MET A 16 -22.57 25.12 -2.10
N VAL A 17 -21.39 25.72 -2.05
CA VAL A 17 -20.20 25.14 -2.64
C VAL A 17 -19.81 23.94 -1.74
N ILE A 18 -20.20 22.75 -2.17
CA ILE A 18 -19.73 21.51 -1.55
C ILE A 18 -18.27 21.35 -1.98
N PHE A 19 -17.35 21.81 -1.13
CA PHE A 19 -15.95 21.41 -1.23
C PHE A 19 -15.88 19.91 -0.97
N ASN A 20 -15.89 19.11 -2.03
CA ASN A 20 -15.40 17.76 -1.95
C ASN A 20 -13.89 17.87 -1.64
N ALA A 21 -13.54 17.88 -0.35
CA ALA A 21 -12.19 17.64 0.08
C ALA A 21 -11.85 16.20 -0.34
N CYS A 22 -11.21 16.05 -1.52
CA CYS A 22 -10.48 14.85 -1.83
C CYS A 22 -9.41 14.72 -0.75
N SER A 23 -9.72 14.01 0.34
CA SER A 23 -8.72 13.54 1.27
C SER A 23 -7.82 12.61 0.46
N THR A 24 -6.69 13.11 -0.01
CA THR A 24 -5.56 12.25 -0.33
C THR A 24 -5.18 11.59 0.99
N ALA A 25 -5.67 10.38 1.20
CA ALA A 25 -5.22 9.56 2.31
C ALA A 25 -3.70 9.44 2.13
N ASN A 26 -2.94 10.14 2.95
CA ASN A 26 -1.50 9.96 3.02
C ASN A 26 -1.29 8.51 3.47
N THR A 27 -0.95 7.64 2.53
CA THR A 27 -0.60 6.26 2.80
C THR A 27 0.64 6.28 3.68
N SER A 28 0.46 6.06 4.98
CA SER A 28 1.58 5.96 5.90
C SER A 28 2.09 4.53 5.89
N LEU A 29 3.21 4.30 5.24
CA LEU A 29 3.90 3.01 5.25
C LEU A 29 4.62 2.76 6.57
N ALA A 30 4.88 3.81 7.35
CA ALA A 30 5.63 3.72 8.59
C ALA A 30 5.05 2.67 9.55
N GLY A 31 5.93 1.86 10.12
CA GLY A 31 5.59 0.81 11.07
C GLY A 31 5.96 -0.58 10.57
N GLU A 32 5.53 -1.55 11.33
CA GLU A 32 5.83 -2.95 11.10
C GLU A 32 4.59 -3.67 10.54
N TRP A 33 4.82 -4.50 9.55
CA TRP A 33 3.79 -5.22 8.81
C TRP A 33 4.09 -6.71 8.79
N LYS A 34 3.06 -7.55 8.88
CA LYS A 34 3.18 -9.00 8.68
C LYS A 34 2.65 -9.40 7.31
N LEU A 35 3.23 -10.43 6.72
CA LEU A 35 2.75 -11.00 5.47
C LEU A 35 1.42 -11.73 5.70
N VAL A 36 0.43 -11.44 4.84
CA VAL A 36 -0.88 -12.12 4.82
C VAL A 36 -0.97 -13.08 3.64
N SER A 37 -0.65 -12.59 2.44
CA SER A 37 -0.65 -13.40 1.22
C SER A 37 0.23 -12.77 0.15
N TYR A 38 0.58 -13.55 -0.87
CA TYR A 38 1.44 -13.13 -1.97
C TYR A 38 1.18 -14.00 -3.21
N GLY A 39 1.69 -13.58 -4.35
CA GLY A 39 1.65 -14.34 -5.59
C GLY A 39 0.70 -13.77 -6.62
N ASP A 40 -0.03 -14.63 -7.29
CA ASP A 40 -1.00 -14.27 -8.32
C ASP A 40 -2.12 -13.39 -7.74
N ALA A 41 -2.43 -12.29 -8.42
CA ALA A 41 -3.42 -11.32 -7.93
C ALA A 41 -4.84 -11.90 -7.87
N ASP A 42 -5.18 -12.81 -8.77
CA ASP A 42 -6.50 -13.45 -8.81
C ASP A 42 -6.63 -14.61 -7.82
N ALA A 43 -5.51 -15.20 -7.40
CA ALA A 43 -5.46 -16.34 -6.48
C ALA A 43 -4.23 -16.28 -5.56
N PRO A 44 -4.15 -15.29 -4.64
CA PRO A 44 -2.99 -15.14 -3.78
C PRO A 44 -2.80 -16.34 -2.84
N THR A 45 -1.56 -16.78 -2.71
CA THR A 45 -1.16 -17.80 -1.76
C THR A 45 -1.09 -17.21 -0.36
N LEU A 46 -1.71 -17.83 0.62
CA LEU A 46 -1.63 -17.41 2.02
C LEU A 46 -0.21 -17.58 2.57
N ALA A 47 0.21 -16.66 3.42
CA ALA A 47 1.45 -16.80 4.15
C ALA A 47 1.47 -18.10 4.97
N LEU A 48 2.63 -18.70 5.11
CA LEU A 48 2.82 -19.94 5.85
C LEU A 48 2.40 -19.76 7.32
N PRO A 49 1.53 -20.63 7.85
CA PRO A 49 1.10 -20.54 9.24
C PRO A 49 2.25 -20.82 10.20
N GLY A 50 2.30 -20.07 11.31
CA GLY A 50 3.32 -20.27 12.34
C GLY A 50 4.70 -19.68 12.00
N VAL A 51 4.87 -19.08 10.84
CA VAL A 51 6.08 -18.33 10.46
C VAL A 51 5.91 -16.88 10.88
N ASP A 52 6.83 -16.39 11.72
CA ASP A 52 6.84 -14.95 12.05
C ASP A 52 7.40 -14.17 10.88
N THR A 53 6.60 -13.25 10.39
CA THR A 53 6.97 -12.36 9.29
C THR A 53 6.92 -10.91 9.74
N SER A 54 7.86 -10.11 9.29
CA SER A 54 7.96 -8.71 9.63
C SER A 54 8.60 -7.95 8.49
N ILE A 55 7.92 -6.93 8.00
CA ILE A 55 8.43 -5.98 7.01
C ILE A 55 8.23 -4.59 7.57
N SER A 56 9.26 -3.77 7.57
CA SER A 56 9.20 -2.37 7.96
C SER A 56 9.58 -1.47 6.80
N PHE A 57 8.96 -0.29 6.76
CA PHE A 57 9.28 0.78 5.82
C PHE A 57 9.69 2.00 6.62
N ASP A 58 10.84 2.59 6.28
CA ASP A 58 11.38 3.76 6.96
C ASP A 58 12.25 4.58 6.00
N GLU A 59 11.91 5.86 5.85
CA GLU A 59 12.70 6.88 5.13
C GLU A 59 13.32 6.43 3.77
N GLY A 60 12.56 5.71 2.95
CA GLY A 60 13.03 5.24 1.64
C GLY A 60 13.76 3.90 1.66
N GLN A 61 13.82 3.25 2.81
CA GLN A 61 14.34 1.90 2.98
C GLN A 61 13.24 0.96 3.48
N PHE A 62 13.30 -0.29 3.08
CA PHE A 62 12.44 -1.32 3.63
C PHE A 62 13.25 -2.59 3.88
N GLY A 63 12.75 -3.40 4.77
CA GLY A 63 13.40 -4.67 5.06
C GLY A 63 12.68 -5.46 6.14
N GLY A 64 13.18 -6.66 6.36
CA GLY A 64 12.60 -7.55 7.35
C GLY A 64 12.81 -9.02 7.05
N THR A 65 11.83 -9.84 7.36
CA THR A 65 11.81 -11.26 7.06
C THR A 65 10.41 -11.71 6.66
N VAL A 66 10.33 -12.62 5.71
CA VAL A 66 9.08 -13.34 5.35
C VAL A 66 9.26 -14.85 5.48
N GLY A 67 10.24 -15.24 6.27
CA GLY A 67 10.57 -16.64 6.51
C GLY A 67 11.78 -16.77 7.41
N CYS A 68 12.86 -17.27 6.88
CA CYS A 68 14.11 -17.53 7.57
C CYS A 68 15.15 -16.44 7.32
N ASN A 69 15.22 -15.98 6.06
CA ASN A 69 16.20 -14.98 5.66
C ASN A 69 15.71 -13.56 5.96
N THR A 70 16.66 -12.68 6.26
CA THR A 70 16.41 -11.24 6.31
C THR A 70 16.71 -10.63 4.94
N PHE A 71 15.94 -9.63 4.57
CA PHE A 71 16.13 -8.89 3.33
C PHE A 71 16.01 -7.39 3.56
N GLY A 72 16.49 -6.62 2.61
CA GLY A 72 16.35 -5.17 2.61
C GLY A 72 16.61 -4.59 1.23
N GLY A 73 16.14 -3.37 1.03
CA GLY A 73 16.31 -2.61 -0.20
C GLY A 73 15.84 -1.18 -0.03
N ASP A 74 16.07 -0.40 -1.07
CA ASP A 74 15.63 0.99 -1.15
C ASP A 74 14.32 1.08 -1.93
N TYR A 75 13.50 2.07 -1.58
CA TYR A 75 12.33 2.41 -2.37
C TYR A 75 12.16 3.93 -2.51
N THR A 76 11.47 4.35 -3.53
CA THR A 76 10.96 5.71 -3.69
C THR A 76 9.46 5.68 -3.85
N LEU A 77 8.78 6.67 -3.26
CA LEU A 77 7.33 6.77 -3.30
C LEU A 77 6.94 8.02 -4.08
N ASN A 78 6.07 7.84 -5.07
CA ASN A 78 5.47 8.92 -5.84
C ASN A 78 3.96 8.69 -5.91
N SER A 79 3.20 9.40 -5.07
CA SER A 79 1.78 9.18 -4.88
C SER A 79 1.48 7.75 -4.41
N ASP A 80 0.82 6.94 -5.22
CA ASP A 80 0.50 5.53 -4.99
C ASP A 80 1.49 4.55 -5.64
N GLN A 81 2.55 5.07 -6.30
CA GLN A 81 3.57 4.25 -6.93
C GLN A 81 4.81 4.15 -6.06
N MET A 82 5.20 2.93 -5.74
CA MET A 82 6.45 2.61 -5.05
C MET A 82 7.42 1.96 -6.04
N SER A 83 8.50 2.64 -6.34
CA SER A 83 9.60 2.04 -7.11
C SER A 83 10.60 1.42 -6.16
N ILE A 84 10.76 0.12 -6.26
CA ILE A 84 11.66 -0.70 -5.43
C ILE A 84 12.91 -0.98 -6.23
N GLY A 85 14.07 -0.75 -5.63
CA GLY A 85 15.36 -1.13 -6.19
C GLY A 85 15.66 -2.61 -5.99
N SER A 86 16.92 -2.98 -6.17
CA SER A 86 17.39 -4.34 -5.94
C SER A 86 17.24 -4.72 -4.48
N VAL A 87 16.64 -5.88 -4.21
CA VAL A 87 16.49 -6.43 -2.87
C VAL A 87 17.65 -7.36 -2.58
N ILE A 88 18.33 -7.12 -1.46
CA ILE A 88 19.42 -7.96 -0.96
C ILE A 88 18.88 -8.84 0.15
N SER A 89 19.26 -10.11 0.16
CA SER A 89 18.83 -11.08 1.17
C SER A 89 20.01 -11.92 1.66
N THR A 90 19.94 -12.37 2.91
CA THR A 90 20.78 -13.47 3.38
C THR A 90 20.40 -14.77 2.65
N LEU A 91 21.30 -15.73 2.60
CA LEU A 91 21.14 -16.96 1.82
C LEU A 91 21.29 -18.20 2.72
N MET A 92 20.53 -18.24 3.81
CA MET A 92 20.40 -19.48 4.58
C MET A 92 19.44 -20.42 3.87
N PHE A 93 19.75 -21.71 3.85
CA PHE A 93 18.83 -22.71 3.33
C PHE A 93 17.82 -23.12 4.41
N CYS A 94 16.57 -22.78 4.20
CA CYS A 94 15.48 -23.08 5.10
C CYS A 94 14.34 -23.70 4.29
N ASP A 95 14.32 -25.01 4.24
CA ASP A 95 13.48 -25.81 3.35
C ASP A 95 11.99 -25.44 3.39
N GLN A 96 11.48 -25.14 4.59
CA GLN A 96 10.06 -24.85 4.80
C GLN A 96 9.62 -23.47 4.30
N THR A 97 10.53 -22.48 4.26
CA THR A 97 10.18 -21.08 3.96
C THR A 97 10.75 -20.57 2.64
N SER A 98 11.66 -21.32 2.02
CA SER A 98 12.39 -20.89 0.83
C SER A 98 11.48 -20.53 -0.35
N ALA A 99 10.38 -21.25 -0.54
CA ALA A 99 9.41 -20.98 -1.60
C ALA A 99 8.69 -19.64 -1.38
N GLN A 100 8.23 -19.36 -0.15
CA GLN A 100 7.61 -18.10 0.23
C GLN A 100 8.58 -16.93 0.07
N GLU A 101 9.78 -17.05 0.60
CA GLU A 101 10.82 -16.02 0.49
C GLU A 101 11.15 -15.70 -0.97
N SER A 102 11.42 -16.71 -1.77
CA SER A 102 11.76 -16.55 -3.18
C SER A 102 10.64 -15.88 -3.97
N ALA A 103 9.39 -16.26 -3.73
CA ALA A 103 8.23 -15.69 -4.42
C ALA A 103 8.02 -14.22 -4.03
N VAL A 104 8.06 -13.88 -2.73
CA VAL A 104 7.87 -12.50 -2.27
C VAL A 104 8.98 -11.60 -2.80
N LEU A 105 10.24 -12.03 -2.71
CA LEU A 105 11.36 -11.22 -3.19
C LEU A 105 11.33 -11.04 -4.72
N ALA A 106 10.91 -12.05 -5.48
CA ALA A 106 10.77 -11.94 -6.94
C ALA A 106 9.66 -10.95 -7.35
N ILE A 107 8.60 -10.81 -6.53
CA ILE A 107 7.53 -9.84 -6.77
C ILE A 107 8.01 -8.42 -6.48
N LEU A 108 8.88 -8.23 -5.48
CA LEU A 108 9.28 -6.91 -4.99
C LEU A 108 10.52 -6.36 -5.71
N SER A 109 11.55 -7.18 -5.96
CA SER A 109 12.87 -6.72 -6.42
C SER A 109 12.84 -6.11 -7.83
N ASP A 110 13.39 -4.90 -7.96
CA ASP A 110 13.50 -4.15 -9.21
C ASP A 110 12.13 -3.92 -9.89
N LYS A 111 11.10 -3.63 -9.09
CA LYS A 111 9.72 -3.45 -9.56
C LYS A 111 9.14 -2.10 -9.14
N THR A 112 8.20 -1.64 -9.96
CA THR A 112 7.27 -0.59 -9.56
C THR A 112 5.96 -1.22 -9.12
N MET A 113 5.56 -0.95 -7.89
CA MET A 113 4.34 -1.46 -7.28
C MET A 113 3.31 -0.34 -7.15
N ILE A 114 2.05 -0.66 -7.30
CA ILE A 114 0.93 0.21 -6.94
C ILE A 114 0.52 -0.11 -5.50
N ILE A 115 0.43 0.92 -4.68
CA ILE A 115 0.09 0.79 -3.27
C ILE A 115 -1.36 1.12 -3.05
N THR A 116 -2.07 0.25 -2.35
CA THR A 116 -3.41 0.50 -1.84
C THR A 116 -3.46 0.16 -0.36
N GLN A 117 -3.93 1.09 0.47
CA GLN A 117 -4.15 0.85 1.89
C GLN A 117 -5.62 0.93 2.23
N SER A 118 -6.12 -0.08 2.92
CA SER A 118 -7.49 -0.14 3.43
C SER A 118 -7.49 -0.62 4.88
N GLY A 119 -7.73 0.31 5.81
CA GLY A 119 -7.62 0.03 7.24
C GLY A 119 -6.18 -0.38 7.60
N ASN A 120 -6.03 -1.56 8.16
CA ASN A 120 -4.74 -2.14 8.55
C ASN A 120 -4.09 -3.01 7.45
N LEU A 121 -4.72 -3.12 6.28
CA LEU A 121 -4.17 -3.86 5.14
C LEU A 121 -3.45 -2.93 4.17
N LEU A 122 -2.27 -3.35 3.74
CA LEU A 122 -1.47 -2.73 2.71
C LEU A 122 -1.31 -3.74 1.57
N THR A 123 -1.76 -3.37 0.38
CA THR A 123 -1.62 -4.17 -0.84
C THR A 123 -0.60 -3.52 -1.75
N LEU A 124 0.43 -4.28 -2.12
CA LEU A 124 1.41 -3.92 -3.12
C LEU A 124 1.11 -4.76 -4.37
N SER A 125 0.63 -4.12 -5.42
CA SER A 125 0.30 -4.78 -6.69
C SER A 125 1.37 -4.47 -7.73
N SER A 126 1.81 -5.45 -8.50
CA SER A 126 2.73 -5.21 -9.63
C SER A 126 2.10 -4.24 -10.64
N GLY A 127 2.94 -3.50 -11.38
CA GLY A 127 2.46 -2.51 -12.34
C GLY A 127 1.60 -3.09 -13.48
N ASP A 128 1.74 -4.38 -13.78
CA ASP A 128 0.90 -5.12 -14.73
C ASP A 128 -0.37 -5.72 -14.09
N GLY A 129 -0.52 -5.60 -12.76
CA GLY A 129 -1.66 -6.10 -12.02
C GLY A 129 -1.69 -7.61 -11.79
N ASN A 130 -0.67 -8.36 -12.21
CA ASN A 130 -0.69 -9.83 -12.18
C ASN A 130 -0.22 -10.42 -10.85
N SER A 131 0.53 -9.66 -10.06
CA SER A 131 1.09 -10.13 -8.79
C SER A 131 0.81 -9.19 -7.65
N VAL A 132 0.65 -9.73 -6.44
CA VAL A 132 0.40 -8.97 -5.23
C VAL A 132 1.26 -9.46 -4.06
N VAL A 133 1.54 -8.53 -3.14
CA VAL A 133 1.96 -8.81 -1.77
C VAL A 133 0.99 -8.08 -0.85
N ILE A 134 0.31 -8.80 0.03
CA ILE A 134 -0.66 -8.26 0.96
C ILE A 134 -0.10 -8.36 2.37
N LEU A 135 -0.07 -7.22 3.04
CA LEU A 135 0.49 -7.04 4.36
C LEU A 135 -0.58 -6.53 5.32
N GLU A 136 -0.48 -6.91 6.58
CA GLU A 136 -1.32 -6.39 7.67
C GLU A 136 -0.45 -5.71 8.72
N LYS A 137 -0.89 -4.57 9.20
CA LYS A 137 -0.17 -3.81 10.22
C LYS A 137 -0.14 -4.57 11.55
N LYS A 138 1.04 -4.66 12.16
CA LYS A 138 1.23 -5.23 13.51
C LYS A 138 0.83 -4.28 14.62
#